data_5154a917e08021aa3efdc9edac7792af
#
_entry.id   5154a917e08021aa3efdc9edac7792af
#
_cell.length_a   1.000
_cell.length_b   1.000
_cell.length_c   1.000
_cell.angle_alpha   90.00
_cell.angle_beta   90.00
_cell.angle_gamma   90.00
#
_symmetry.space_group_name_H-M   'P 1'
#
loop_
_entity.id
_entity.type
_entity.pdbx_description
1 polymer ?
#
loop_
_entity_poly.entity_id
_entity_poly.type
_entity_poly.pdbx_seq_one_letter_code
_entity_poly.pdbx_strand_id
1 'polypeptide(L)'
;QQYCTLAGEADPKRTVLCKVDASGTRLIPLQDCQNVWGIRPKNREQHFALDALLDDRVKLVTLMGKAGTGKTLLALAAGLKRTVSDREFRRLVVARPTIAMGKELGFLPGSLEEKLGPWMQPIHDALEMLGDLNMGRDHG
;
A
#
# COMPACT_ATOMS: atom_id res chain seq x y z
N GLN A 1 -15.95 -1.07 3.85
CA GLN A 1 -15.91 -0.03 2.82
C GLN A 1 -16.31 -0.62 1.47
N GLN A 2 -17.18 0.03 0.73
CA GLN A 2 -17.58 -0.40 -0.62
C GLN A 2 -17.14 0.66 -1.64
N TYR A 3 -16.60 0.19 -2.76
CA TYR A 3 -16.13 1.02 -3.86
C TYR A 3 -16.85 0.65 -5.15
N CYS A 4 -17.04 1.62 -6.02
CA CYS A 4 -17.63 1.42 -7.33
C CYS A 4 -17.02 2.37 -8.37
N THR A 5 -17.26 2.05 -9.63
CA THR A 5 -16.94 2.91 -10.77
C THR A 5 -18.24 3.34 -11.41
N LEU A 6 -18.48 4.63 -11.51
CA LEU A 6 -19.59 5.19 -12.26
C LEU A 6 -19.11 5.51 -13.68
N ALA A 7 -19.86 5.09 -14.68
CA ALA A 7 -19.65 5.46 -16.08
C ALA A 7 -20.65 6.55 -16.48
N GLY A 8 -20.23 7.47 -17.33
CA GLY A 8 -21.12 8.47 -17.90
C GLY A 8 -22.13 7.85 -18.87
N GLU A 9 -23.39 8.24 -18.80
CA GLU A 9 -24.44 7.74 -19.71
C GLU A 9 -24.15 8.13 -21.16
N ALA A 10 -23.70 9.37 -21.39
CA ALA A 10 -23.37 9.89 -22.73
C ALA A 10 -22.00 9.41 -23.26
N ASP A 11 -21.06 9.07 -22.36
CA ASP A 11 -19.72 8.58 -22.71
C ASP A 11 -19.26 7.55 -21.69
N PRO A 12 -19.40 6.25 -21.97
CA PRO A 12 -18.99 5.17 -21.06
C PRO A 12 -17.48 5.13 -20.75
N LYS A 13 -16.65 5.83 -21.51
CA LYS A 13 -15.21 5.95 -21.26
C LYS A 13 -14.89 6.95 -20.13
N ARG A 14 -15.80 7.88 -19.88
CA ARG A 14 -15.68 8.82 -18.74
C ARG A 14 -16.18 8.12 -17.49
N THR A 15 -15.26 7.75 -16.62
CA THR A 15 -15.55 7.03 -15.39
C THR A 15 -15.11 7.84 -14.17
N VAL A 16 -15.88 7.74 -13.08
CA VAL A 16 -15.55 8.31 -11.79
C VAL A 16 -15.47 7.18 -10.77
N LEU A 17 -14.37 7.11 -10.02
CA LEU A 17 -14.21 6.18 -8.92
C LEU A 17 -14.90 6.75 -7.69
N CYS A 18 -15.73 5.95 -7.04
CA CYS A 18 -16.51 6.37 -5.89
C CYS A 18 -16.40 5.34 -4.76
N LYS A 19 -16.67 5.80 -3.55
CA LYS A 19 -16.92 4.96 -2.37
C LYS A 19 -18.28 5.25 -1.78
N VAL A 20 -18.86 4.26 -1.13
CA VAL A 20 -20.09 4.43 -0.35
C VAL A 20 -19.74 5.15 0.95
N ASP A 21 -20.52 6.15 1.33
CA ASP A 21 -20.35 6.87 2.58
C ASP A 21 -20.64 5.99 3.82
N ALA A 22 -20.38 6.53 5.00
CA ALA A 22 -20.58 5.80 6.25
C ALA A 22 -22.07 5.45 6.53
N SER A 23 -23.01 6.21 5.97
CA SER A 23 -24.45 5.94 6.10
C SER A 23 -24.96 4.86 5.14
N GLY A 24 -24.18 4.50 4.12
CA GLY A 24 -24.58 3.56 3.08
C GLY A 24 -25.55 4.14 2.04
N THR A 25 -25.80 5.45 2.08
CA THR A 25 -26.84 6.10 1.27
C THR A 25 -26.32 6.96 0.14
N ARG A 26 -25.02 7.30 0.14
CA ARG A 26 -24.42 8.21 -0.84
C ARG A 26 -23.16 7.64 -1.43
N LEU A 27 -22.92 7.98 -2.70
CA LEU A 27 -21.64 7.76 -3.37
C LEU A 27 -20.81 9.04 -3.28
N ILE A 28 -19.60 8.90 -2.77
CA ILE A 28 -18.61 9.97 -2.65
C ILE A 28 -17.53 9.72 -3.69
N PRO A 29 -17.25 10.65 -4.61
CA PRO A 29 -16.12 10.54 -5.50
C PRO A 29 -14.82 10.39 -4.72
N LEU A 30 -13.92 9.50 -5.17
CA LEU A 30 -12.59 9.40 -4.59
C LEU A 30 -11.78 10.64 -4.97
N GLN A 31 -11.07 11.16 -3.99
CA GLN A 31 -10.07 12.19 -4.26
C GLN A 31 -8.92 11.57 -5.06
N ASP A 32 -8.34 12.36 -5.95
CA ASP A 32 -7.21 11.90 -6.74
C ASP A 32 -6.00 11.66 -5.83
N CYS A 33 -5.69 10.40 -5.59
CA CYS A 33 -4.50 9.97 -4.86
C CYS A 33 -3.27 10.08 -5.76
N GLN A 34 -2.95 11.31 -6.19
CA GLN A 34 -1.91 11.52 -7.21
C GLN A 34 -0.52 11.12 -6.76
N ASN A 35 -0.24 11.09 -5.46
CA ASN A 35 1.09 10.77 -4.97
C ASN A 35 1.09 10.31 -3.52
N VAL A 36 1.26 9.02 -3.31
CA VAL A 36 1.48 8.44 -1.98
C VAL A 36 2.93 7.96 -1.93
N TRP A 37 3.81 8.75 -1.36
CA TRP A 37 5.25 8.42 -1.24
C TRP A 37 5.88 8.00 -2.57
N GLY A 38 5.69 8.81 -3.63
CA GLY A 38 6.20 8.49 -4.97
C GLY A 38 5.31 7.53 -5.77
N ILE A 39 4.38 6.83 -5.15
CA ILE A 39 3.49 5.88 -5.82
C ILE A 39 2.26 6.59 -6.37
N ARG A 40 1.98 6.29 -7.65
CA ARG A 40 0.72 6.62 -8.31
C ARG A 40 -0.04 5.32 -8.60
N PRO A 41 -1.33 5.23 -8.29
CA PRO A 41 -2.12 4.05 -8.64
C PRO A 41 -2.17 3.89 -10.16
N LYS A 42 -1.87 2.69 -10.65
CA LYS A 42 -1.87 2.35 -12.09
C LYS A 42 -3.24 1.83 -12.57
N ASN A 43 -4.10 1.45 -11.66
CA ASN A 43 -5.43 0.94 -11.93
C ASN A 43 -6.39 1.29 -10.78
N ARG A 44 -7.69 1.04 -10.98
CA ARG A 44 -8.74 1.36 -10.02
C ARG A 44 -8.61 0.59 -8.70
N GLU A 45 -8.15 -0.66 -8.76
CA GLU A 45 -7.98 -1.51 -7.58
C GLU A 45 -6.89 -0.97 -6.66
N GLN A 46 -5.79 -0.49 -7.23
CA GLN A 46 -4.73 0.18 -6.47
C GLN A 46 -5.20 1.52 -5.89
N HIS A 47 -6.05 2.26 -6.63
CA HIS A 47 -6.63 3.50 -6.12
C HIS A 47 -7.55 3.23 -4.91
N PHE A 48 -8.42 2.22 -5.02
CA PHE A 48 -9.27 1.79 -3.91
C PHE A 48 -8.46 1.34 -2.70
N ALA A 49 -7.37 0.59 -2.94
CA ALA A 49 -6.48 0.13 -1.88
C ALA A 49 -5.82 1.32 -1.14
N LEU A 50 -5.31 2.30 -1.87
CA LEU A 50 -4.71 3.50 -1.27
C LEU A 50 -5.73 4.34 -0.50
N ASP A 51 -6.93 4.56 -1.04
CA ASP A 51 -7.99 5.26 -0.32
C ASP A 51 -8.34 4.56 1.01
N ALA A 52 -8.46 3.22 0.99
CA ALA A 52 -8.73 2.45 2.20
C ALA A 52 -7.59 2.49 3.22
N LEU A 53 -6.33 2.42 2.77
CA LEU A 53 -5.14 2.47 3.61
C LEU A 53 -4.92 3.83 4.26
N LEU A 54 -5.40 4.90 3.62
CA LEU A 54 -5.28 6.28 4.09
C LEU A 54 -6.53 6.77 4.86
N ASP A 55 -7.62 6.01 4.89
CA ASP A 55 -8.85 6.39 5.62
C ASP A 55 -8.75 6.00 7.10
N ASP A 56 -8.70 6.98 8.00
CA ASP A 56 -8.56 6.79 9.46
C ASP A 56 -9.69 5.98 10.09
N ARG A 57 -10.83 5.93 9.45
CA ARG A 57 -11.99 5.16 9.91
C ARG A 57 -11.81 3.66 9.66
N VAL A 58 -10.96 3.30 8.69
CA VAL A 58 -10.67 1.91 8.34
C VAL A 58 -9.49 1.42 9.17
N LYS A 59 -9.75 0.58 10.17
CA LYS A 59 -8.71 0.10 11.11
C LYS A 59 -7.98 -1.15 10.63
N LEU A 60 -8.55 -1.88 9.70
CA LEU A 60 -7.96 -3.10 9.12
C LEU A 60 -8.19 -3.12 7.61
N VAL A 61 -7.14 -3.25 6.84
CA VAL A 61 -7.18 -3.42 5.39
C VAL A 61 -6.51 -4.72 5.00
N THR A 62 -7.19 -5.56 4.25
CA THR A 62 -6.64 -6.79 3.69
C THR A 62 -6.47 -6.65 2.18
N LEU A 63 -5.24 -6.82 1.70
CA LEU A 63 -4.92 -6.75 0.27
C LEU A 63 -4.70 -8.16 -0.29
N MET A 64 -5.60 -8.61 -1.15
CA MET A 64 -5.51 -9.91 -1.83
C MET A 64 -5.24 -9.71 -3.32
N GLY A 65 -4.51 -10.62 -3.93
CA GLY A 65 -4.20 -10.57 -5.36
C GLY A 65 -2.95 -11.37 -5.72
N LYS A 66 -2.70 -11.54 -7.01
CA LYS A 66 -1.53 -12.26 -7.56
C LYS A 66 -0.22 -11.62 -7.11
N ALA A 67 0.87 -12.38 -7.17
CA ALA A 67 2.22 -11.83 -6.95
C ALA A 67 2.52 -10.72 -7.97
N GLY A 68 3.31 -9.73 -7.56
CA GLY A 68 3.70 -8.61 -8.43
C GLY A 68 2.64 -7.53 -8.66
N THR A 69 1.48 -7.58 -8.00
CA THR A 69 0.42 -6.56 -8.14
C THR A 69 0.63 -5.30 -7.29
N GLY A 70 1.75 -5.19 -6.59
CA GLY A 70 2.11 -3.99 -5.82
C GLY A 70 1.54 -3.92 -4.40
N LYS A 71 0.91 -4.99 -3.86
CA LYS A 71 0.28 -4.97 -2.53
C LYS A 71 1.19 -4.47 -1.42
N THR A 72 2.38 -5.06 -1.29
CA THR A 72 3.36 -4.66 -0.28
C THR A 72 3.83 -3.23 -0.47
N LEU A 73 4.07 -2.84 -1.72
CA LEU A 73 4.52 -1.49 -2.06
C LEU A 73 3.47 -0.43 -1.69
N LEU A 74 2.19 -0.68 -2.00
CA LEU A 74 1.08 0.21 -1.63
C LEU A 74 0.94 0.34 -0.11
N ALA A 75 1.04 -0.79 0.62
CA ALA A 75 0.94 -0.79 2.09
C ALA A 75 2.10 -0.01 2.74
N LEU A 76 3.33 -0.22 2.26
CA LEU A 76 4.51 0.51 2.75
C LEU A 76 4.43 2.00 2.43
N ALA A 77 4.05 2.36 1.19
CA ALA A 77 3.90 3.76 0.78
C ALA A 77 2.86 4.50 1.64
N ALA A 78 1.70 3.89 1.88
CA ALA A 78 0.68 4.46 2.76
C ALA A 78 1.19 4.57 4.22
N GLY A 79 1.89 3.54 4.72
CA GLY A 79 2.48 3.54 6.04
C GLY A 79 3.53 4.64 6.22
N LEU A 80 4.43 4.81 5.24
CA LEU A 80 5.45 5.87 5.24
C LEU A 80 4.82 7.27 5.15
N LYS A 81 3.80 7.43 4.30
CA LYS A 81 3.07 8.69 4.23
C LYS A 81 2.53 9.08 5.61
N ARG A 82 1.83 8.18 6.29
CA ARG A 82 1.19 8.44 7.58
C ARG A 82 2.18 8.59 8.75
N THR A 83 3.37 7.99 8.65
CA THR A 83 4.39 8.09 9.73
C THR A 83 5.39 9.21 9.49
N VAL A 84 5.92 9.33 8.27
CA VAL A 84 7.02 10.26 7.96
C VAL A 84 6.50 11.60 7.49
N SER A 85 5.57 11.60 6.51
CA SER A 85 5.06 12.85 5.92
C SER A 85 4.01 13.52 6.80
N ASP A 86 2.95 12.78 7.14
CA ASP A 86 1.79 13.33 7.86
C ASP A 86 1.99 13.31 9.38
N ARG A 87 2.95 12.50 9.88
CA ARG A 87 3.28 12.33 11.31
C ARG A 87 2.09 11.94 12.19
N GLU A 88 1.13 11.23 11.64
CA GLU A 88 -0.04 10.73 12.37
C GLU A 88 0.35 9.60 13.33
N PHE A 89 1.34 8.81 12.96
CA PHE A 89 1.88 7.72 13.76
C PHE A 89 3.38 7.89 14.03
N ARG A 90 3.82 7.41 15.19
CA ARG A 90 5.23 7.52 15.59
C ARG A 90 6.15 6.58 14.82
N ARG A 91 5.64 5.43 14.37
CA ARG A 91 6.43 4.40 13.69
C ARG A 91 5.57 3.50 12.83
N LEU A 92 6.15 2.98 11.78
CA LEU A 92 5.63 1.90 10.95
C LEU A 92 6.24 0.58 11.46
N VAL A 93 5.41 -0.39 11.78
CA VAL A 93 5.85 -1.74 12.15
C VAL A 93 5.51 -2.68 11.01
N VAL A 94 6.53 -3.38 10.50
CA VAL A 94 6.38 -4.36 9.42
C VAL A 94 6.69 -5.74 9.98
N ALA A 95 5.75 -6.69 9.82
CA ALA A 95 5.92 -8.07 10.22
C ALA A 95 5.77 -8.98 9.00
N ARG A 96 6.64 -9.95 8.88
CA ARG A 96 6.57 -10.99 7.85
C ARG A 96 6.74 -12.36 8.49
N PRO A 97 5.83 -13.33 8.24
CA PRO A 97 6.00 -14.66 8.78
C PRO A 97 7.22 -15.34 8.12
N THR A 98 8.08 -15.88 8.94
CA THR A 98 9.19 -16.72 8.50
C THR A 98 8.69 -18.18 8.46
N ILE A 99 8.03 -18.56 7.38
CA ILE A 99 7.67 -19.97 7.17
C ILE A 99 8.88 -20.64 6.52
N ALA A 100 9.65 -21.35 7.34
CA ALA A 100 10.68 -22.26 6.83
C ALA A 100 9.99 -23.43 6.12
N MET A 101 9.93 -23.39 4.79
CA MET A 101 9.50 -24.56 4.02
C MET A 101 10.52 -25.67 4.21
N GLY A 102 10.36 -26.48 5.25
CA GLY A 102 11.08 -27.73 5.47
C GLY A 102 12.48 -27.67 6.08
N LYS A 103 12.98 -26.51 6.50
CA LYS A 103 14.25 -26.39 7.27
C LYS A 103 14.05 -25.48 8.47
N GLU A 104 14.29 -25.98 9.65
CA GLU A 104 14.30 -25.19 10.89
C GLU A 104 15.36 -24.09 10.81
N LEU A 105 15.03 -22.87 11.18
CA LEU A 105 15.96 -21.72 11.27
C LEU A 105 17.20 -22.04 12.11
N GLY A 106 17.12 -23.03 13.00
CA GLY A 106 18.21 -23.49 13.85
C GLY A 106 19.42 -24.08 13.11
N PHE A 107 19.25 -24.56 11.87
CA PHE A 107 20.33 -25.18 11.07
C PHE A 107 21.12 -24.18 10.22
N LEU A 108 20.71 -22.93 10.14
CA LEU A 108 21.47 -21.91 9.40
C LEU A 108 22.58 -21.33 10.31
N PRO A 109 23.83 -21.29 9.87
CA PRO A 109 24.90 -20.62 10.61
C PRO A 109 24.68 -19.09 10.59
N GLY A 110 25.09 -18.42 11.67
CA GLY A 110 25.04 -16.97 11.77
C GLY A 110 24.11 -16.42 12.86
N SER A 111 24.13 -15.12 13.05
CA SER A 111 23.26 -14.40 13.98
C SER A 111 21.79 -14.46 13.57
N LEU A 112 20.87 -14.12 14.47
CA LEU A 112 19.45 -14.08 14.16
C LEU A 112 19.15 -13.09 13.01
N GLU A 113 19.87 -11.97 12.98
CA GLU A 113 19.74 -10.94 11.95
C GLU A 113 20.21 -11.44 10.57
N GLU A 114 21.33 -12.18 10.51
CA GLU A 114 21.83 -12.80 9.29
C GLU A 114 20.88 -13.89 8.76
N LYS A 115 20.27 -14.63 9.67
CA LYS A 115 19.26 -15.66 9.31
C LYS A 115 17.97 -15.06 8.79
N LEU A 116 17.55 -13.91 9.31
CA LEU A 116 16.33 -13.22 8.91
C LEU A 116 16.51 -12.34 7.66
N GLY A 117 17.75 -11.95 7.34
CA GLY A 117 18.07 -11.07 6.20
C GLY A 117 17.37 -11.46 4.90
N PRO A 118 17.48 -12.72 4.42
CA PRO A 118 16.83 -13.16 3.17
C PRO A 118 15.29 -13.02 3.19
N TRP A 119 14.67 -13.14 4.37
CA TRP A 119 13.21 -13.00 4.51
C TRP A 119 12.74 -11.55 4.51
N MET A 120 13.60 -10.65 4.98
CA MET A 120 13.32 -9.21 5.01
C MET A 120 13.73 -8.49 3.72
N GLN A 121 14.55 -9.10 2.86
CA GLN A 121 15.06 -8.49 1.65
C GLN A 121 13.96 -7.86 0.78
N PRO A 122 12.81 -8.50 0.51
CA PRO A 122 11.75 -7.87 -0.30
C PRO A 122 11.15 -6.61 0.34
N ILE A 123 11.25 -6.46 1.66
CA ILE A 123 10.81 -5.26 2.37
C ILE A 123 11.87 -4.16 2.20
N HIS A 124 13.15 -4.49 2.33
CA HIS A 124 14.26 -3.55 2.11
C HIS A 124 14.25 -3.02 0.69
N ASP A 125 14.13 -3.89 -0.32
CA ASP A 125 14.05 -3.51 -1.74
C ASP A 125 12.87 -2.56 -2.00
N ALA A 126 11.71 -2.83 -1.39
CA ALA A 126 10.54 -1.97 -1.53
C ALA A 126 10.72 -0.60 -0.86
N LEU A 127 11.39 -0.55 0.30
CA LEU A 127 11.69 0.70 1.00
C LEU A 127 12.72 1.54 0.24
N GLU A 128 13.77 0.93 -0.29
CA GLU A 128 14.77 1.57 -1.14
C GLU A 128 14.12 2.17 -2.39
N MET A 129 13.32 1.39 -3.12
CA MET A 129 12.55 1.88 -4.26
C MET A 129 11.66 3.08 -3.91
N LEU A 130 10.98 3.05 -2.76
CA LEU A 130 10.13 4.15 -2.31
C LEU A 130 10.96 5.39 -1.95
N GLY A 131 12.14 5.21 -1.34
CA GLY A 131 13.09 6.27 -1.05
C GLY A 131 13.52 7.00 -2.33
N ASP A 132 13.95 6.25 -3.33
CA ASP A 132 14.37 6.78 -4.63
C ASP A 132 13.24 7.53 -5.35
N LEU A 133 12.03 6.98 -5.35
CA LEU A 133 10.85 7.61 -5.95
C LEU A 133 10.45 8.91 -5.24
N ASN A 134 10.71 9.03 -3.94
CA ASN A 134 10.41 10.23 -3.17
C ASN A 134 11.50 11.30 -3.35
N MET A 135 12.78 10.91 -3.34
CA MET A 135 13.92 11.82 -3.51
C MET A 135 14.03 12.38 -4.94
N GLY A 136 13.67 11.62 -5.97
CA GLY A 136 13.74 12.07 -7.37
C GLY A 136 12.80 13.21 -7.74
N ARG A 137 12.04 13.75 -6.79
CA ARG A 137 11.07 14.85 -6.97
C ARG A 137 11.49 16.20 -6.41
N ASP A 138 12.50 16.23 -5.54
CA ASP A 138 12.99 17.50 -4.99
C ASP A 138 13.89 18.27 -5.98
N HIS A 139 14.06 17.76 -7.20
CA HIS A 139 14.93 18.33 -8.25
C HIS A 139 14.18 18.65 -9.56
N GLY A 140 12.84 18.80 -9.52
CA GLY A 140 12.03 19.16 -10.69
C GLY A 140 11.17 20.40 -10.49
#